data_9faa86a990e423ffa19814972d7fe926
#
_entry.id   9faa86a990e423ffa19814972d7fe926
#
_cell.length_a   1.000
_cell.length_b   1.000
_cell.length_c   1.000
_cell.angle_alpha   90.00
_cell.angle_beta   90.00
_cell.angle_gamma   90.00
#
_symmetry.space_group_name_H-M   'P 1'
#
loop_
_entity.id
_entity.type
_entity.pdbx_description
1 polymer ?
#
loop_
_entity_poly.entity_id
_entity_poly.type
_entity_poly.pdbx_seq_one_letter_code
_entity_poly.pdbx_strand_id
1 'polypeptide(L)'
;MLFAGFDAGQTRTRCRISRWTADGWMTVCEGQGAGVCHLDAPNGAARFRAAVGSSLKAALGQRDALELDAAVIGASGIEQGTELQHRAGDLIAQELLMPPDQVLATGDERTALHGAFPDSPGIVLISGTGMICIGRNDRGEEARSGGWGWLLDGAGAAFDLGHQGLQLSLRMADGRLPDHPLRQRLWKAMHCHSSAQVKAMVVNPDFGAAGFAALAPLVVTAAEEGLVEASHILRRSAHALT
;
A
#
# COMPACT_ATOMS: atom_id res chain seq x y z
N MET A 1 23.87 -14.51 11.13
CA MET A 1 22.98 -14.73 9.98
C MET A 1 22.51 -13.38 9.45
N LEU A 2 22.43 -13.21 8.12
CA LEU A 2 21.98 -12.02 7.43
C LEU A 2 20.66 -12.27 6.72
N PHE A 3 19.70 -11.39 6.89
CA PHE A 3 18.35 -11.52 6.35
C PHE A 3 17.97 -10.27 5.57
N ALA A 4 17.33 -10.45 4.41
CA ALA A 4 16.74 -9.36 3.67
C ALA A 4 15.21 -9.36 3.84
N GLY A 5 14.66 -8.22 4.24
CA GLY A 5 13.22 -7.98 4.30
C GLY A 5 12.82 -6.94 3.26
N PHE A 6 11.75 -7.22 2.51
CA PHE A 6 11.20 -6.28 1.53
C PHE A 6 9.75 -5.97 1.87
N ASP A 7 9.42 -4.67 1.92
CA ASP A 7 8.07 -4.13 1.99
C ASP A 7 7.74 -3.52 0.61
N ALA A 8 6.96 -4.25 -0.18
CA ALA A 8 6.71 -3.95 -1.59
C ALA A 8 5.27 -3.46 -1.83
N GLY A 9 5.05 -2.18 -1.59
CA GLY A 9 3.78 -1.51 -1.89
C GLY A 9 3.68 -1.04 -3.36
N GLN A 10 2.51 -0.57 -3.75
CA GLN A 10 2.25 -0.09 -5.12
C GLN A 10 3.08 1.15 -5.50
N THR A 11 3.44 1.97 -4.54
CA THR A 11 4.17 3.23 -4.78
C THR A 11 5.67 3.07 -4.67
N ARG A 12 6.15 2.22 -3.77
CA ARG A 12 7.57 2.02 -3.45
C ARG A 12 7.81 0.65 -2.85
N THR A 13 9.05 0.16 -3.00
CA THR A 13 9.57 -1.02 -2.32
C THR A 13 10.70 -0.60 -1.40
N ARG A 14 10.65 -1.00 -0.14
CA ARG A 14 11.73 -0.82 0.83
C ARG A 14 12.46 -2.14 1.00
N CYS A 15 13.79 -2.10 1.03
CA CYS A 15 14.64 -3.22 1.40
C CYS A 15 15.38 -2.88 2.70
N ARG A 16 15.36 -3.80 3.66
CA ARG A 16 16.18 -3.74 4.86
C ARG A 16 16.99 -5.02 4.97
N ILE A 17 18.30 -4.90 5.12
CA ILE A 17 19.17 -6.02 5.45
C ILE A 17 19.52 -5.91 6.93
N SER A 18 19.26 -6.99 7.67
CA SER A 18 19.49 -7.05 9.10
C SER A 18 20.29 -8.29 9.47
N ARG A 19 21.09 -8.17 10.51
CA ARG A 19 21.87 -9.25 11.13
C ARG A 19 21.22 -9.66 12.43
N TRP A 20 21.04 -10.96 12.62
CA TRP A 20 20.68 -11.52 13.91
C TRP A 20 21.96 -11.70 14.75
N THR A 21 22.00 -11.12 15.95
CA THR A 21 23.12 -11.16 16.90
C THR A 21 22.61 -11.67 18.26
N ALA A 22 23.51 -11.88 19.21
CA ALA A 22 23.13 -12.25 20.59
C ALA A 22 22.25 -11.19 21.26
N ASP A 23 22.39 -9.92 20.85
CA ASP A 23 21.63 -8.77 21.39
C ASP A 23 20.35 -8.47 20.59
N GLY A 24 19.99 -9.32 19.60
CA GLY A 24 18.80 -9.19 18.74
C GLY A 24 19.11 -8.70 17.34
N TRP A 25 18.12 -8.08 16.72
CA TRP A 25 18.20 -7.59 15.34
C TRP A 25 19.02 -6.30 15.23
N MET A 26 20.01 -6.30 14.35
CA MET A 26 20.80 -5.12 14.00
C MET A 26 20.61 -4.80 12.50
N THR A 27 20.13 -3.62 12.18
CA THR A 27 20.05 -3.15 10.78
C THR A 27 21.44 -2.90 10.23
N VAL A 28 21.76 -3.54 9.11
CA VAL A 28 23.04 -3.38 8.39
C VAL A 28 22.94 -2.29 7.35
N CYS A 29 21.90 -2.30 6.56
CA CYS A 29 21.62 -1.27 5.54
C CYS A 29 20.16 -1.29 5.11
N GLU A 30 19.71 -0.17 4.51
CA GLU A 30 18.38 0.03 4.00
C GLU A 30 18.42 0.73 2.63
N GLY A 31 17.42 0.45 1.80
CA GLY A 31 17.26 1.11 0.51
C GLY A 31 15.82 1.15 0.07
N GLN A 32 15.55 1.96 -0.94
CA GLN A 32 14.23 2.12 -1.51
C GLN A 32 14.30 2.06 -3.03
N GLY A 33 13.35 1.35 -3.64
CA GLY A 33 13.17 1.22 -5.07
C GLY A 33 11.75 1.55 -5.51
N ALA A 34 11.46 1.28 -6.77
CA ALA A 34 10.14 1.45 -7.38
C ALA A 34 9.08 0.56 -6.70
N GLY A 35 7.81 0.95 -6.83
CA GLY A 35 6.69 0.13 -6.37
C GLY A 35 6.38 -1.04 -7.30
N VAL A 36 5.64 -2.02 -6.74
CA VAL A 36 5.13 -3.18 -7.47
C VAL A 36 3.73 -2.91 -8.05
N CYS A 37 3.29 -3.75 -8.98
CA CYS A 37 1.91 -3.87 -9.38
C CYS A 37 1.50 -5.34 -9.31
N HIS A 38 0.22 -5.63 -9.49
CA HIS A 38 -0.26 -7.02 -9.54
C HIS A 38 0.56 -7.84 -10.54
N LEU A 39 0.98 -9.05 -10.17
CA LEU A 39 1.87 -9.89 -11.00
C LEU A 39 1.26 -10.24 -12.37
N ASP A 40 -0.07 -10.35 -12.44
CA ASP A 40 -0.79 -10.62 -13.70
C ASP A 40 -1.10 -9.37 -14.52
N ALA A 41 -0.76 -8.17 -13.99
CA ALA A 41 -0.85 -6.96 -14.80
C ALA A 41 0.21 -6.98 -15.92
N PRO A 42 0.00 -6.24 -17.03
CA PRO A 42 1.00 -6.08 -18.07
C PRO A 42 2.35 -5.68 -17.48
N ASN A 43 3.41 -6.45 -17.80
CA ASN A 43 4.76 -6.29 -17.25
C ASN A 43 4.87 -6.47 -15.72
N GLY A 44 3.88 -7.08 -15.05
CA GLY A 44 3.84 -7.24 -13.60
C GLY A 44 5.09 -7.94 -13.05
N ALA A 45 5.48 -9.08 -13.62
CA ALA A 45 6.68 -9.82 -13.20
C ALA A 45 7.97 -9.02 -13.39
N ALA A 46 8.13 -8.30 -14.49
CA ALA A 46 9.30 -7.47 -14.75
C ALA A 46 9.39 -6.29 -13.76
N ARG A 47 8.26 -5.64 -13.47
CA ARG A 47 8.18 -4.56 -12.47
C ARG A 47 8.48 -5.06 -11.07
N PHE A 48 7.98 -6.25 -10.73
CA PHE A 48 8.22 -6.88 -9.43
C PHE A 48 9.71 -7.14 -9.22
N ARG A 49 10.39 -7.77 -10.18
CA ARG A 49 11.84 -8.00 -10.14
C ARG A 49 12.63 -6.69 -10.06
N ALA A 50 12.28 -5.70 -10.91
CA ALA A 50 12.94 -4.40 -10.90
C ALA A 50 12.79 -3.67 -9.56
N ALA A 51 11.63 -3.81 -8.89
CA ALA A 51 11.39 -3.22 -7.57
C ALA A 51 12.28 -3.85 -6.50
N VAL A 52 12.39 -5.18 -6.49
CA VAL A 52 13.29 -5.92 -5.58
C VAL A 52 14.75 -5.55 -5.86
N GLY A 53 15.22 -5.70 -7.12
CA GLY A 53 16.61 -5.45 -7.50
C GLY A 53 17.03 -4.00 -7.25
N SER A 54 16.18 -3.01 -7.59
CA SER A 54 16.50 -1.60 -7.35
C SER A 54 16.55 -1.24 -5.86
N SER A 55 15.64 -1.78 -5.04
CA SER A 55 15.63 -1.52 -3.59
C SER A 55 16.83 -2.18 -2.90
N LEU A 56 17.22 -3.38 -3.32
CA LEU A 56 18.41 -4.06 -2.83
C LEU A 56 19.67 -3.29 -3.22
N LYS A 57 19.80 -2.89 -4.49
CA LYS A 57 20.92 -2.09 -4.97
C LYS A 57 21.06 -0.78 -4.20
N ALA A 58 19.94 -0.11 -3.91
CA ALA A 58 19.92 1.11 -3.11
C ALA A 58 20.35 0.83 -1.65
N ALA A 59 19.98 -0.30 -1.08
CA ALA A 59 20.38 -0.71 0.26
C ALA A 59 21.88 -0.99 0.34
N LEU A 60 22.42 -1.71 -0.63
CA LEU A 60 23.87 -2.02 -0.69
C LEU A 60 24.72 -0.78 -0.94
N GLY A 61 24.24 0.18 -1.75
CA GLY A 61 25.01 1.37 -2.14
C GLY A 61 26.31 0.99 -2.85
N GLN A 62 27.44 1.33 -2.22
CA GLN A 62 28.79 0.98 -2.71
C GLN A 62 29.40 -0.27 -2.03
N ARG A 63 28.60 -0.98 -1.23
CA ARG A 63 29.05 -2.22 -0.58
C ARG A 63 29.14 -3.34 -1.60
N ASP A 64 30.03 -4.29 -1.32
CA ASP A 64 30.04 -5.57 -2.03
C ASP A 64 28.74 -6.33 -1.79
N ALA A 65 28.44 -7.30 -2.67
CA ALA A 65 27.30 -8.20 -2.49
C ALA A 65 27.42 -8.91 -1.13
N LEU A 66 26.32 -8.92 -0.39
CA LEU A 66 26.21 -9.62 0.89
C LEU A 66 25.62 -11.01 0.64
N GLU A 67 26.22 -12.01 1.24
CA GLU A 67 25.64 -13.36 1.27
C GLU A 67 24.50 -13.38 2.30
N LEU A 68 23.28 -13.60 1.79
CA LEU A 68 22.05 -13.62 2.59
C LEU A 68 21.70 -15.06 2.97
N ASP A 69 21.36 -15.27 4.23
CA ASP A 69 20.89 -16.58 4.70
C ASP A 69 19.41 -16.84 4.36
N ALA A 70 18.58 -15.79 4.35
CA ALA A 70 17.21 -15.86 3.88
C ALA A 70 16.67 -14.47 3.46
N ALA A 71 15.60 -14.48 2.66
CA ALA A 71 14.89 -13.28 2.22
C ALA A 71 13.37 -13.45 2.33
N VAL A 72 12.68 -12.39 2.79
CA VAL A 72 11.22 -12.33 2.87
C VAL A 72 10.72 -11.09 2.17
N ILE A 73 9.70 -11.23 1.34
CA ILE A 73 8.98 -10.10 0.77
C ILE A 73 7.52 -10.12 1.18
N GLY A 74 7.06 -9.02 1.77
CA GLY A 74 5.64 -8.66 1.86
C GLY A 74 5.28 -7.80 0.68
N ALA A 75 4.40 -8.26 -0.19
CA ALA A 75 4.03 -7.55 -1.39
C ALA A 75 2.52 -7.43 -1.55
N SER A 76 2.08 -6.22 -1.91
CA SER A 76 0.67 -5.95 -2.19
C SER A 76 0.14 -6.85 -3.32
N GLY A 77 -0.98 -7.53 -3.05
CA GLY A 77 -1.64 -8.43 -4.01
C GLY A 77 -1.10 -9.86 -4.04
N ILE A 78 -0.21 -10.25 -3.12
CA ILE A 78 0.23 -11.64 -2.94
C ILE A 78 -0.60 -12.29 -1.83
N GLU A 79 -1.44 -13.25 -2.21
CA GLU A 79 -2.28 -13.98 -1.27
C GLU A 79 -1.65 -15.32 -0.89
N GLN A 80 -1.79 -15.70 0.38
CA GLN A 80 -1.27 -16.96 0.92
C GLN A 80 -1.92 -18.18 0.26
N GLY A 81 -1.11 -19.20 -0.05
CA GLY A 81 -1.57 -20.46 -0.62
C GLY A 81 -1.98 -20.39 -2.09
N THR A 82 -1.65 -19.31 -2.79
CA THR A 82 -1.97 -19.12 -4.21
C THR A 82 -0.78 -19.41 -5.12
N GLU A 83 -1.07 -19.66 -6.39
CA GLU A 83 -0.03 -19.78 -7.43
C GLU A 83 0.79 -18.49 -7.57
N LEU A 84 0.16 -17.33 -7.36
CA LEU A 84 0.85 -16.03 -7.35
C LEU A 84 1.92 -15.95 -6.26
N GLN A 85 1.68 -16.54 -5.09
CA GLN A 85 2.67 -16.59 -4.01
C GLN A 85 3.90 -17.40 -4.44
N HIS A 86 3.70 -18.59 -5.00
CA HIS A 86 4.80 -19.45 -5.48
C HIS A 86 5.60 -18.74 -6.58
N ARG A 87 4.90 -18.16 -7.55
CA ARG A 87 5.53 -17.42 -8.65
C ARG A 87 6.31 -16.18 -8.14
N ALA A 88 5.78 -15.47 -7.15
CA ALA A 88 6.51 -14.37 -6.52
C ALA A 88 7.79 -14.85 -5.83
N GLY A 89 7.73 -15.97 -5.11
CA GLY A 89 8.90 -16.61 -4.50
C GLY A 89 9.99 -16.96 -5.51
N ASP A 90 9.61 -17.59 -6.63
CA ASP A 90 10.53 -17.93 -7.70
C ASP A 90 11.19 -16.69 -8.34
N LEU A 91 10.41 -15.63 -8.58
CA LEU A 91 10.94 -14.36 -9.13
C LEU A 91 11.96 -13.71 -8.21
N ILE A 92 11.74 -13.76 -6.89
CA ILE A 92 12.68 -13.21 -5.90
C ILE A 92 13.92 -14.09 -5.82
N ALA A 93 13.76 -15.40 -5.74
CA ALA A 93 14.87 -16.35 -5.69
C ALA A 93 15.81 -16.15 -6.89
N GLN A 94 15.25 -15.97 -8.09
CA GLN A 94 16.02 -15.66 -9.31
C GLN A 94 16.70 -14.29 -9.22
N GLU A 95 15.98 -13.25 -8.75
CA GLU A 95 16.54 -11.88 -8.68
C GLU A 95 17.65 -11.75 -7.65
N LEU A 96 17.53 -12.46 -6.52
CA LEU A 96 18.51 -12.46 -5.44
C LEU A 96 19.61 -13.52 -5.62
N LEU A 97 19.51 -14.37 -6.64
CA LEU A 97 20.39 -15.53 -6.85
C LEU A 97 20.47 -16.46 -5.63
N MET A 98 19.31 -16.68 -4.98
CA MET A 98 19.17 -17.49 -3.77
C MET A 98 18.43 -18.80 -4.04
N PRO A 99 18.66 -19.85 -3.25
CA PRO A 99 17.83 -21.07 -3.27
C PRO A 99 16.36 -20.72 -2.96
N PRO A 100 15.37 -21.32 -3.66
CA PRO A 100 13.95 -21.04 -3.41
C PRO A 100 13.47 -21.33 -1.98
N ASP A 101 14.08 -22.29 -1.30
CA ASP A 101 13.78 -22.67 0.09
C ASP A 101 14.28 -21.64 1.13
N GLN A 102 15.12 -20.72 0.71
CA GLN A 102 15.58 -19.59 1.54
C GLN A 102 14.80 -18.29 1.27
N VAL A 103 13.77 -18.36 0.43
CA VAL A 103 12.98 -17.18 0.04
C VAL A 103 11.50 -17.39 0.32
N LEU A 104 10.87 -16.40 0.95
CA LEU A 104 9.42 -16.39 1.19
C LEU A 104 8.78 -15.13 0.58
N ALA A 105 7.76 -15.33 -0.25
CA ALA A 105 6.85 -14.27 -0.66
C ALA A 105 5.53 -14.39 0.09
N THR A 106 4.96 -13.28 0.52
CA THR A 106 3.64 -13.23 1.18
C THR A 106 3.00 -11.85 1.00
N GLY A 107 1.78 -11.65 1.52
CA GLY A 107 1.14 -10.34 1.54
C GLY A 107 1.86 -9.34 2.47
N ASP A 108 1.83 -8.07 2.12
CA ASP A 108 2.39 -6.99 2.94
C ASP A 108 1.67 -6.87 4.30
N GLU A 109 0.36 -7.14 4.34
CA GLU A 109 -0.43 -7.20 5.57
C GLU A 109 0.05 -8.30 6.53
N ARG A 110 0.49 -9.44 6.01
CA ARG A 110 0.97 -10.55 6.82
C ARG A 110 2.34 -10.25 7.41
N THR A 111 3.24 -9.65 6.63
CA THR A 111 4.52 -9.19 7.18
C THR A 111 4.33 -8.12 8.24
N ALA A 112 3.33 -7.22 8.08
CA ALA A 112 2.97 -6.26 9.11
C ALA A 112 2.43 -6.92 10.38
N LEU A 113 1.57 -7.94 10.26
CA LEU A 113 1.06 -8.72 11.41
C LEU A 113 2.20 -9.40 12.17
N HIS A 114 3.08 -10.12 11.47
CA HIS A 114 4.21 -10.80 12.09
C HIS A 114 5.26 -9.82 12.67
N GLY A 115 5.42 -8.66 12.06
CA GLY A 115 6.29 -7.61 12.60
C GLY A 115 5.75 -6.95 13.87
N ALA A 116 4.44 -6.73 13.95
CA ALA A 116 3.78 -6.13 15.11
C ALA A 116 3.55 -7.15 16.26
N PHE A 117 3.25 -8.40 15.92
CA PHE A 117 2.92 -9.46 16.87
C PHE A 117 3.70 -10.74 16.50
N PRO A 118 5.04 -10.82 16.73
CA PRO A 118 5.87 -11.95 16.25
C PRO A 118 5.36 -13.31 16.73
N ASP A 119 5.04 -13.42 18.03
CA ASP A 119 4.69 -14.68 18.68
C ASP A 119 3.37 -14.61 19.48
N SER A 120 2.56 -13.59 19.23
CA SER A 120 1.32 -13.35 19.99
C SER A 120 0.13 -13.13 19.07
N PRO A 121 -1.10 -13.35 19.56
CA PRO A 121 -2.31 -12.96 18.85
C PRO A 121 -2.36 -11.44 18.70
N GLY A 122 -2.99 -10.98 17.64
CA GLY A 122 -3.12 -9.55 17.37
C GLY A 122 -3.89 -9.29 16.09
N ILE A 123 -4.24 -8.01 15.89
CA ILE A 123 -4.93 -7.54 14.71
C ILE A 123 -4.15 -6.35 14.15
N VAL A 124 -3.95 -6.34 12.85
CA VAL A 124 -3.40 -5.21 12.10
C VAL A 124 -4.44 -4.73 11.10
N LEU A 125 -4.80 -3.46 11.21
CA LEU A 125 -5.63 -2.75 10.25
C LEU A 125 -4.74 -1.78 9.47
N ILE A 126 -4.65 -1.98 8.16
CA ILE A 126 -3.94 -1.09 7.25
C ILE A 126 -5.00 -0.28 6.50
N SER A 127 -4.98 1.04 6.67
CA SER A 127 -5.80 1.97 5.91
C SER A 127 -4.87 3.01 5.27
N GLY A 128 -4.51 2.74 4.03
CA GLY A 128 -3.68 3.60 3.19
C GLY A 128 -4.45 4.01 1.93
N THR A 129 -3.88 3.82 0.74
CA THR A 129 -4.60 4.00 -0.53
C THR A 129 -5.82 3.07 -0.61
N GLY A 130 -5.67 1.80 -0.22
CA GLY A 130 -6.73 0.83 0.03
C GLY A 130 -6.80 0.47 1.52
N MET A 131 -7.63 -0.51 1.88
CA MET A 131 -7.75 -1.00 3.25
C MET A 131 -7.68 -2.52 3.29
N ILE A 132 -7.15 -3.05 4.38
CA ILE A 132 -7.13 -4.48 4.68
C ILE A 132 -6.96 -4.67 6.18
N CYS A 133 -7.65 -5.65 6.75
CA CYS A 133 -7.49 -6.09 8.12
C CYS A 133 -7.03 -7.55 8.14
N ILE A 134 -6.05 -7.86 8.95
CA ILE A 134 -5.59 -9.22 9.21
C ILE A 134 -5.43 -9.43 10.71
N GLY A 135 -5.84 -10.59 11.19
CA GLY A 135 -5.69 -10.94 12.59
C GLY A 135 -5.22 -12.37 12.76
N ARG A 136 -4.59 -12.65 13.91
CA ARG A 136 -4.19 -13.98 14.36
C ARG A 136 -4.70 -14.20 15.77
N ASN A 137 -5.36 -15.33 16.02
CA ASN A 137 -5.87 -15.71 17.34
C ASN A 137 -4.81 -16.45 18.19
N ASP A 138 -5.21 -16.83 19.43
CA ASP A 138 -4.35 -17.58 20.36
C ASP A 138 -3.95 -18.98 19.87
N ARG A 139 -4.63 -19.51 18.86
CA ARG A 139 -4.33 -20.82 18.24
C ARG A 139 -3.38 -20.70 17.06
N GLY A 140 -2.97 -19.46 16.70
CA GLY A 140 -2.17 -19.18 15.51
C GLY A 140 -2.97 -19.17 14.20
N GLU A 141 -4.30 -19.28 14.25
CA GLU A 141 -5.15 -19.21 13.08
C GLU A 141 -5.27 -17.76 12.59
N GLU A 142 -5.00 -17.53 11.33
CA GLU A 142 -5.07 -16.20 10.71
C GLU A 142 -6.36 -16.04 9.91
N ALA A 143 -6.94 -14.84 9.98
CA ALA A 143 -8.09 -14.44 9.18
C ALA A 143 -7.88 -13.05 8.61
N ARG A 144 -8.37 -12.83 7.39
CA ARG A 144 -8.33 -11.55 6.67
C ARG A 144 -9.74 -11.03 6.43
N SER A 145 -9.92 -9.72 6.53
CA SER A 145 -11.13 -8.99 6.13
C SER A 145 -10.73 -7.80 5.26
N GLY A 146 -11.46 -7.57 4.20
CA GLY A 146 -11.15 -6.51 3.24
C GLY A 146 -10.00 -6.85 2.30
N GLY A 147 -9.43 -5.80 1.66
CA GLY A 147 -8.31 -5.95 0.72
C GLY A 147 -8.69 -6.44 -0.68
N TRP A 148 -9.94 -6.28 -1.08
CA TRP A 148 -10.45 -6.70 -2.40
C TRP A 148 -10.20 -5.68 -3.51
N GLY A 149 -9.42 -4.65 -3.21
CA GLY A 149 -9.11 -3.57 -4.14
C GLY A 149 -10.14 -2.44 -4.13
N TRP A 150 -9.69 -1.26 -4.52
CA TRP A 150 -10.43 -0.01 -4.40
C TRP A 150 -11.77 0.02 -5.16
N LEU A 151 -11.90 -0.73 -6.27
CA LEU A 151 -13.14 -0.81 -7.05
C LEU A 151 -14.24 -1.60 -6.34
N LEU A 152 -13.88 -2.59 -5.54
CA LEU A 152 -14.83 -3.49 -4.89
C LEU A 152 -14.97 -3.20 -3.40
N ASP A 153 -13.88 -2.73 -2.79
CA ASP A 153 -13.77 -2.62 -1.33
C ASP A 153 -12.83 -1.47 -0.95
N GLY A 154 -13.24 -0.26 -1.29
CA GLY A 154 -12.45 0.96 -1.04
C GLY A 154 -12.85 1.72 0.23
N ALA A 155 -13.96 1.33 0.88
CA ALA A 155 -14.49 2.04 2.05
C ALA A 155 -13.49 2.05 3.22
N GLY A 156 -13.35 3.19 3.89
CA GLY A 156 -12.41 3.35 5.01
C GLY A 156 -10.96 3.65 4.60
N ALA A 157 -10.65 3.68 3.31
CA ALA A 157 -9.32 4.02 2.80
C ALA A 157 -9.20 5.49 2.37
N ALA A 158 -7.98 5.96 2.15
CA ALA A 158 -7.74 7.30 1.61
C ALA A 158 -8.35 7.48 0.21
N PHE A 159 -8.40 6.41 -0.61
CA PHE A 159 -9.18 6.41 -1.85
C PHE A 159 -10.62 6.85 -1.61
N ASP A 160 -11.30 6.25 -0.63
CA ASP A 160 -12.71 6.53 -0.32
C ASP A 160 -12.93 7.98 0.07
N LEU A 161 -12.06 8.51 0.95
CA LEU A 161 -12.13 9.91 1.37
C LEU A 161 -11.98 10.87 0.18
N GLY A 162 -10.99 10.66 -0.66
CA GLY A 162 -10.74 11.50 -1.83
C GLY A 162 -11.83 11.38 -2.88
N HIS A 163 -12.34 10.19 -3.14
CA HIS A 163 -13.44 9.93 -4.07
C HIS A 163 -14.73 10.63 -3.62
N GLN A 164 -15.12 10.45 -2.34
CA GLN A 164 -16.30 11.12 -1.79
C GLN A 164 -16.12 12.65 -1.75
N GLY A 165 -14.93 13.14 -1.40
CA GLY A 165 -14.61 14.58 -1.44
C GLY A 165 -14.75 15.15 -2.85
N LEU A 166 -14.28 14.41 -3.87
CA LEU A 166 -14.42 14.85 -5.25
C LEU A 166 -15.89 14.85 -5.71
N GLN A 167 -16.68 13.85 -5.35
CA GLN A 167 -18.13 13.83 -5.57
C GLN A 167 -18.82 15.02 -4.89
N LEU A 168 -18.42 15.35 -3.66
CA LEU A 168 -18.90 16.51 -2.93
C LEU A 168 -18.60 17.82 -3.69
N SER A 169 -17.39 17.95 -4.22
CA SER A 169 -16.97 19.12 -5.00
C SER A 169 -17.79 19.35 -6.27
N LEU A 170 -18.20 18.26 -6.92
CA LEU A 170 -19.07 18.34 -8.11
C LEU A 170 -20.50 18.78 -7.76
N ARG A 171 -21.03 18.35 -6.60
CA ARG A 171 -22.33 18.82 -6.09
C ARG A 171 -22.32 20.29 -5.74
N MET A 172 -21.17 20.84 -5.31
CA MET A 172 -20.98 22.28 -5.13
C MET A 172 -20.93 22.99 -6.47
N ALA A 173 -20.23 22.44 -7.47
CA ALA A 173 -20.07 23.04 -8.77
C ALA A 173 -21.38 23.16 -9.57
N ASP A 174 -22.29 22.21 -9.39
CA ASP A 174 -23.60 22.22 -10.09
C ASP A 174 -24.77 22.78 -9.25
N GLY A 175 -24.45 23.39 -8.08
CA GLY A 175 -25.43 24.10 -7.23
C GLY A 175 -26.32 23.21 -6.36
N ARG A 176 -26.09 21.90 -6.28
CA ARG A 176 -26.80 20.99 -5.36
C ARG A 176 -26.41 21.21 -3.89
N LEU A 177 -25.26 21.83 -3.66
CA LEU A 177 -24.77 22.23 -2.34
C LEU A 177 -24.16 23.63 -2.41
N PRO A 178 -24.14 24.40 -1.30
CA PRO A 178 -23.40 25.64 -1.21
C PRO A 178 -21.92 25.44 -1.59
N ASP A 179 -21.36 26.43 -2.28
CA ASP A 179 -19.93 26.38 -2.63
C ASP A 179 -19.04 26.51 -1.39
N HIS A 180 -17.91 25.79 -1.40
CA HIS A 180 -16.95 25.80 -0.31
C HIS A 180 -15.51 25.77 -0.85
N PRO A 181 -14.52 26.38 -0.18
CA PRO A 181 -13.11 26.36 -0.59
C PRO A 181 -12.53 24.97 -0.88
N LEU A 182 -13.09 23.91 -0.28
CA LEU A 182 -12.69 22.51 -0.56
C LEU A 182 -12.76 22.21 -2.06
N ARG A 183 -13.81 22.64 -2.78
CA ARG A 183 -13.94 22.42 -4.23
C ARG A 183 -12.73 22.95 -4.99
N GLN A 184 -12.37 24.19 -4.72
CA GLN A 184 -11.22 24.82 -5.40
C GLN A 184 -9.90 24.16 -5.04
N ARG A 185 -9.70 23.76 -3.77
CA ARG A 185 -8.49 23.06 -3.31
C ARG A 185 -8.33 21.70 -4.01
N LEU A 186 -9.41 20.90 -4.08
CA LEU A 186 -9.41 19.61 -4.77
C LEU A 186 -9.09 19.78 -6.27
N TRP A 187 -9.76 20.68 -6.94
CA TRP A 187 -9.56 20.90 -8.36
C TRP A 187 -8.15 21.44 -8.67
N LYS A 188 -7.63 22.34 -7.84
CA LYS A 188 -6.25 22.84 -7.95
C LYS A 188 -5.23 21.73 -7.78
N ALA A 189 -5.43 20.82 -6.81
CA ALA A 189 -4.55 19.66 -6.61
C ALA A 189 -4.53 18.72 -7.81
N MET A 190 -5.61 18.68 -8.59
CA MET A 190 -5.72 17.91 -9.84
C MET A 190 -5.34 18.70 -11.09
N HIS A 191 -4.90 19.97 -10.96
CA HIS A 191 -4.68 20.89 -12.08
C HIS A 191 -5.91 21.07 -12.98
N CYS A 192 -7.13 21.03 -12.38
CA CYS A 192 -8.40 21.18 -13.08
C CYS A 192 -9.04 22.53 -12.75
N HIS A 193 -9.75 23.12 -13.75
CA HIS A 193 -10.45 24.40 -13.62
C HIS A 193 -11.95 24.30 -13.94
N SER A 194 -12.43 23.12 -14.32
CA SER A 194 -13.83 22.85 -14.63
C SER A 194 -14.23 21.41 -14.30
N SER A 195 -15.54 21.19 -14.10
CA SER A 195 -16.10 19.84 -13.90
C SER A 195 -15.81 18.90 -15.06
N ALA A 196 -15.75 19.42 -16.30
CA ALA A 196 -15.38 18.63 -17.48
C ALA A 196 -13.92 18.12 -17.39
N GLN A 197 -12.98 18.96 -16.94
CA GLN A 197 -11.60 18.55 -16.74
C GLN A 197 -11.46 17.53 -15.60
N VAL A 198 -12.18 17.71 -14.49
CA VAL A 198 -12.24 16.73 -13.39
C VAL A 198 -12.73 15.37 -13.90
N LYS A 199 -13.83 15.37 -14.68
CA LYS A 199 -14.35 14.16 -15.28
C LYS A 199 -13.32 13.48 -16.21
N ALA A 200 -12.62 14.23 -17.04
CA ALA A 200 -11.60 13.72 -17.95
C ALA A 200 -10.40 13.13 -17.16
N MET A 201 -10.00 13.80 -16.09
CA MET A 201 -8.88 13.35 -15.25
C MET A 201 -9.17 11.99 -14.58
N VAL A 202 -10.34 11.81 -13.98
CA VAL A 202 -10.65 10.60 -13.19
C VAL A 202 -10.85 9.35 -14.06
N VAL A 203 -11.16 9.51 -15.36
CA VAL A 203 -11.26 8.38 -16.29
C VAL A 203 -9.91 8.01 -16.93
N ASN A 204 -8.86 8.81 -16.69
CA ASN A 204 -7.52 8.45 -17.12
C ASN A 204 -7.03 7.24 -16.29
N PRO A 205 -6.58 6.15 -16.91
CA PRO A 205 -6.06 4.97 -16.21
C PRO A 205 -4.93 5.29 -15.21
N ASP A 206 -4.12 6.30 -15.47
CA ASP A 206 -3.00 6.71 -14.62
C ASP A 206 -3.46 7.41 -13.33
N PHE A 207 -4.69 7.90 -13.25
CA PHE A 207 -5.22 8.54 -12.04
C PHE A 207 -5.50 7.51 -10.94
N GLY A 208 -6.27 6.49 -11.23
CA GLY A 208 -6.53 5.33 -10.39
C GLY A 208 -6.78 5.63 -8.90
N ALA A 209 -6.64 4.62 -8.06
CA ALA A 209 -6.83 4.73 -6.61
C ALA A 209 -5.88 5.75 -5.97
N ALA A 210 -4.64 5.82 -6.44
CA ALA A 210 -3.62 6.73 -5.89
C ALA A 210 -3.97 8.20 -6.13
N GLY A 211 -4.54 8.53 -7.29
CA GLY A 211 -5.01 9.88 -7.60
C GLY A 211 -6.12 10.34 -6.66
N PHE A 212 -7.10 9.46 -6.40
CA PHE A 212 -8.13 9.76 -5.40
C PHE A 212 -7.53 9.87 -3.98
N ALA A 213 -6.70 8.91 -3.57
CA ALA A 213 -6.10 8.90 -2.24
C ALA A 213 -5.28 10.15 -1.93
N ALA A 214 -4.61 10.72 -2.93
CA ALA A 214 -3.86 11.97 -2.80
C ALA A 214 -4.74 13.19 -2.41
N LEU A 215 -6.06 13.10 -2.64
CA LEU A 215 -7.02 14.16 -2.29
C LEU A 215 -7.54 14.04 -0.83
N ALA A 216 -7.36 12.90 -0.18
CA ALA A 216 -7.89 12.64 1.17
C ALA A 216 -7.45 13.69 2.21
N PRO A 217 -6.19 14.15 2.27
CA PRO A 217 -5.78 15.18 3.25
C PRO A 217 -6.59 16.47 3.14
N LEU A 218 -7.02 16.86 1.94
CA LEU A 218 -7.83 18.06 1.73
C LEU A 218 -9.24 17.91 2.31
N VAL A 219 -9.79 16.69 2.27
CA VAL A 219 -11.10 16.39 2.88
C VAL A 219 -10.98 16.40 4.41
N VAL A 220 -9.88 15.84 4.96
CA VAL A 220 -9.60 15.89 6.39
C VAL A 220 -9.50 17.35 6.87
N THR A 221 -8.69 18.16 6.20
CA THR A 221 -8.55 19.59 6.54
C THR A 221 -9.89 20.33 6.48
N ALA A 222 -10.72 20.08 5.47
CA ALA A 222 -12.04 20.71 5.38
C ALA A 222 -12.98 20.31 6.54
N ALA A 223 -12.89 19.06 7.01
CA ALA A 223 -13.63 18.62 8.19
C ALA A 223 -13.15 19.32 9.47
N GLU A 224 -11.83 19.47 9.64
CA GLU A 224 -11.20 20.21 10.75
C GLU A 224 -11.59 21.71 10.72
N GLU A 225 -11.75 22.31 9.54
CA GLU A 225 -12.25 23.66 9.33
C GLU A 225 -13.77 23.81 9.55
N GLY A 226 -14.47 22.71 9.86
CA GLY A 226 -15.88 22.73 10.23
C GLY A 226 -16.86 22.43 9.10
N LEU A 227 -16.41 21.95 7.92
CA LEU A 227 -17.32 21.51 6.86
C LEU A 227 -18.03 20.22 7.28
N VAL A 228 -19.34 20.34 7.51
CA VAL A 228 -20.18 19.24 8.05
C VAL A 228 -20.18 18.03 7.10
N GLU A 229 -20.28 18.26 5.80
CA GLU A 229 -20.27 17.21 4.78
C GLU A 229 -18.95 16.44 4.76
N ALA A 230 -17.82 17.13 4.94
CA ALA A 230 -16.52 16.47 5.06
C ALA A 230 -16.41 15.64 6.34
N SER A 231 -16.92 16.15 7.46
CA SER A 231 -17.02 15.42 8.73
C SER A 231 -17.89 14.15 8.59
N HIS A 232 -18.97 14.21 7.80
CA HIS A 232 -19.80 13.03 7.52
C HIS A 232 -19.05 12.00 6.66
N ILE A 233 -18.23 12.43 5.70
CA ILE A 233 -17.36 11.54 4.92
C ILE A 233 -16.41 10.80 5.87
N LEU A 234 -15.70 11.50 6.75
CA LEU A 234 -14.77 10.90 7.70
C LEU A 234 -15.45 9.88 8.62
N ARG A 235 -16.62 10.21 9.18
CA ARG A 235 -17.37 9.31 10.07
C ARG A 235 -17.79 8.03 9.33
N ARG A 236 -18.34 8.13 8.12
CA ARG A 236 -18.71 6.95 7.32
C ARG A 236 -17.50 6.08 7.01
N SER A 237 -16.40 6.71 6.62
CA SER A 237 -15.17 6.01 6.31
C SER A 237 -14.60 5.29 7.56
N ALA A 238 -14.61 5.96 8.72
CA ALA A 238 -14.19 5.35 9.97
C ALA A 238 -15.10 4.19 10.39
N HIS A 239 -16.43 4.35 10.23
CA HIS A 239 -17.40 3.29 10.56
C HIS A 239 -17.26 2.06 9.67
N ALA A 240 -16.79 2.22 8.43
CA ALA A 240 -16.53 1.09 7.53
C ALA A 240 -15.32 0.25 7.94
N LEU A 241 -14.47 0.75 8.86
CA LEU A 241 -13.29 0.06 9.37
C LEU A 241 -13.57 -0.71 10.68
N THR A 242 -14.75 -0.59 11.24
CA THR A 242 -15.17 -1.24 12.49
C THR A 242 -16.19 -2.33 12.26
#